data_7931fd85035c4b0a5bc90772ffa633dd
#
_entry.id   7931fd85035c4b0a5bc90772ffa633dd
#
_cell.length_a   1.000
_cell.length_b   1.000
_cell.length_c   1.000
_cell.angle_alpha   90.00
_cell.angle_beta   90.00
_cell.angle_gamma   90.00
#
_symmetry.space_group_name_H-M   'P 1'
#
loop_
_entity.id
_entity.type
_entity.pdbx_description
1 polymer ?
#
loop_
_entity_poly.entity_id
_entity_poly.type
_entity_poly.pdbx_seq_one_letter_code
_entity_poly.pdbx_strand_id
1 'polypeptide(L)'
;MAKRILVVDDDENILSLERTILEQKGFHVTTAGGGEEALKLLREQAFDLVLLDVMMPDKDGFEVCRLIKQDARTKTLPVIFLTAKGGGEALAEGFESGAVMYINKPFTANKLLTIVNTMLEQAEGQ
;
A
#
# COMPACT_ATOMS: atom_id res chain seq x y z
N MET A 1 -18.31 -8.15 -4.68
CA MET A 1 -17.84 -7.96 -3.30
C MET A 1 -16.84 -6.83 -3.23
N ALA A 2 -16.82 -6.11 -2.11
CA ALA A 2 -15.90 -5.01 -1.96
C ALA A 2 -14.46 -5.50 -1.90
N LYS A 3 -13.57 -4.81 -2.60
CA LYS A 3 -12.14 -5.08 -2.52
C LYS A 3 -11.59 -4.59 -1.18
N ARG A 4 -10.64 -5.31 -0.65
CA ARG A 4 -10.05 -5.06 0.67
C ARG A 4 -8.67 -4.46 0.51
N ILE A 5 -8.48 -3.28 1.08
CA ILE A 5 -7.24 -2.52 0.96
C ILE A 5 -6.63 -2.32 2.35
N LEU A 6 -5.36 -2.65 2.49
CA LEU A 6 -4.58 -2.35 3.69
C LEU A 6 -3.81 -1.06 3.45
N VAL A 7 -3.98 -0.09 4.32
CA VAL A 7 -3.29 1.20 4.26
C VAL A 7 -2.32 1.29 5.43
N VAL A 8 -1.04 1.53 5.15
CA VAL A 8 0.03 1.53 6.15
C VAL A 8 0.77 2.86 6.14
N ASP A 9 0.69 3.59 7.24
CA ASP A 9 1.35 4.89 7.41
C ASP A 9 1.40 5.21 8.90
N ASP A 10 2.46 5.83 9.36
CA ASP A 10 2.58 6.19 10.77
C ASP A 10 1.87 7.52 11.10
N ASP A 11 1.44 8.26 10.10
CA ASP A 11 0.69 9.51 10.29
C ASP A 11 -0.82 9.21 10.28
N GLU A 12 -1.45 9.36 11.45
CA GLU A 12 -2.88 9.08 11.61
C GLU A 12 -3.76 9.96 10.72
N ASN A 13 -3.35 11.19 10.45
CA ASN A 13 -4.10 12.09 9.58
C ASN A 13 -4.11 11.59 8.14
N ILE A 14 -2.97 11.08 7.69
CA ILE A 14 -2.86 10.50 6.35
C ILE A 14 -3.68 9.21 6.25
N LEU A 15 -3.61 8.35 7.26
CA LEU A 15 -4.44 7.12 7.30
C LEU A 15 -5.92 7.46 7.20
N SER A 16 -6.37 8.45 7.97
CA SER A 16 -7.75 8.88 7.98
C SER A 16 -8.19 9.42 6.63
N LEU A 17 -7.34 10.21 5.98
CA LEU A 17 -7.61 10.78 4.67
C LEU A 17 -7.74 9.69 3.61
N GLU A 18 -6.77 8.78 3.54
CA GLU A 18 -6.79 7.68 2.58
C GLU A 18 -8.02 6.78 2.80
N ARG A 19 -8.31 6.48 4.06
CA ARG A 19 -9.47 5.67 4.41
C ARG A 19 -10.76 6.31 3.93
N THR A 20 -10.93 7.62 4.19
CA THR A 20 -12.13 8.35 3.79
C THR A 20 -12.30 8.32 2.28
N ILE A 21 -11.24 8.62 1.53
CA ILE A 21 -11.28 8.62 0.07
C ILE A 21 -11.69 7.25 -0.47
N LEU A 22 -11.08 6.19 0.05
CA LEU A 22 -11.31 4.85 -0.47
C LEU A 22 -12.65 4.29 -0.04
N GLU A 23 -13.07 4.51 1.21
CA GLU A 23 -14.37 4.01 1.69
C GLU A 23 -15.54 4.66 0.95
N GLN A 24 -15.40 5.92 0.55
CA GLN A 24 -16.43 6.59 -0.23
C GLN A 24 -16.67 5.93 -1.59
N LYS A 25 -15.69 5.18 -2.08
CA LYS A 25 -15.80 4.47 -3.35
C LYS A 25 -16.13 2.99 -3.17
N GLY A 26 -16.50 2.59 -1.97
CA GLY A 26 -16.96 1.23 -1.70
C GLY A 26 -15.89 0.23 -1.33
N PHE A 27 -14.64 0.66 -1.16
CA PHE A 27 -13.56 -0.22 -0.72
C PHE A 27 -13.67 -0.50 0.78
N HIS A 28 -13.26 -1.69 1.17
CA HIS A 28 -13.15 -2.05 2.59
C HIS A 28 -11.71 -1.78 3.03
N VAL A 29 -11.53 -0.82 3.94
CA VAL A 29 -10.19 -0.34 4.32
C VAL A 29 -9.84 -0.77 5.73
N THR A 30 -8.64 -1.34 5.89
CA THR A 30 -8.02 -1.61 7.18
C THR A 30 -6.75 -0.77 7.26
N THR A 31 -6.50 -0.17 8.40
CA THR A 31 -5.33 0.69 8.58
C THR A 31 -4.32 0.06 9.53
N ALA A 32 -3.04 0.34 9.29
CA ALA A 32 -1.94 -0.05 10.17
C ALA A 32 -1.02 1.15 10.37
N GLY A 33 -0.59 1.36 11.61
CA GLY A 33 0.26 2.50 11.97
C GLY A 33 1.75 2.25 11.81
N GLY A 34 2.15 1.09 11.33
CA GLY A 34 3.55 0.76 11.13
C GLY A 34 3.71 -0.61 10.46
N GLY A 35 4.96 -0.95 10.17
CA GLY A 35 5.28 -2.17 9.43
C GLY A 35 4.96 -3.45 10.16
N GLU A 36 5.21 -3.50 11.47
CA GLU A 36 4.94 -4.69 12.27
C GLU A 36 3.44 -4.99 12.32
N GLU A 37 2.63 -3.97 12.53
CA GLU A 37 1.17 -4.12 12.54
C GLU A 37 0.67 -4.57 11.16
N ALA A 38 1.23 -4.01 10.10
CA ALA A 38 0.87 -4.39 8.73
C ALA A 38 1.15 -5.87 8.48
N LEU A 39 2.33 -6.34 8.86
CA LEU A 39 2.70 -7.74 8.67
C LEU A 39 1.82 -8.68 9.49
N LYS A 40 1.45 -8.27 10.69
CA LYS A 40 0.52 -9.03 11.53
C LYS A 40 -0.84 -9.16 10.86
N LEU A 41 -1.39 -8.05 10.35
CA LEU A 41 -2.67 -8.05 9.67
C LEU A 41 -2.64 -8.92 8.41
N LEU A 42 -1.54 -8.89 7.68
CA LEU A 42 -1.38 -9.72 6.47
C LEU A 42 -1.33 -11.21 6.79
N ARG A 43 -0.91 -11.58 7.99
CA ARG A 43 -0.95 -12.98 8.43
C ARG A 43 -2.36 -13.40 8.86
N GLU A 44 -3.18 -12.45 9.31
CA GLU A 44 -4.51 -12.74 9.88
C GLU A 44 -5.64 -12.63 8.86
N GLN A 45 -5.47 -11.79 7.82
CA GLN A 45 -6.53 -11.48 6.87
C GLN A 45 -5.98 -11.44 5.45
N ALA A 46 -6.88 -11.65 4.47
CA ALA A 46 -6.55 -11.48 3.06
C ALA A 46 -6.87 -10.06 2.62
N PHE A 47 -6.03 -9.51 1.75
CA PHE A 47 -6.22 -8.19 1.14
C PHE A 47 -6.05 -8.28 -0.36
N ASP A 48 -6.58 -7.29 -1.08
CA ASP A 48 -6.48 -7.21 -2.54
C ASP A 48 -5.41 -6.22 -2.98
N LEU A 49 -5.01 -5.31 -2.09
CA LEU A 49 -4.03 -4.26 -2.38
C LEU A 49 -3.45 -3.72 -1.08
N VAL A 50 -2.19 -3.30 -1.11
CA VAL A 50 -1.54 -2.60 0.01
C VAL A 50 -1.05 -1.24 -0.45
N LEU A 51 -1.42 -0.18 0.29
CA LEU A 51 -0.83 1.15 0.17
C LEU A 51 0.15 1.30 1.33
N LEU A 52 1.41 1.57 1.04
CA LEU A 52 2.49 1.45 2.02
C LEU A 52 3.41 2.66 1.98
N ASP A 53 3.61 3.30 3.13
CA ASP A 53 4.61 4.36 3.26
C ASP A 53 5.99 3.75 3.44
N VAL A 54 7.01 4.43 2.92
CA VAL A 54 8.41 4.01 3.09
C VAL A 54 8.93 4.39 4.47
N MET A 55 8.64 5.61 4.91
CA MET A 55 9.24 6.19 6.11
C MET A 55 8.40 5.93 7.34
N MET A 56 8.70 4.84 8.05
CA MET A 56 8.02 4.48 9.29
C MET A 56 9.06 4.23 10.38
N PRO A 57 8.73 4.56 11.66
CA PRO A 57 9.73 4.47 12.72
C PRO A 57 10.14 3.05 13.09
N ASP A 58 9.26 2.07 12.94
CA ASP A 58 9.54 0.70 13.36
C ASP A 58 10.20 -0.16 12.28
N LYS A 59 9.84 0.07 11.03
CA LYS A 59 10.33 -0.76 9.93
C LYS A 59 10.24 0.00 8.61
N ASP A 60 11.31 -0.05 7.83
CA ASP A 60 11.37 0.57 6.51
C ASP A 60 10.34 -0.09 5.58
N GLY A 61 9.57 0.72 4.85
CA GLY A 61 8.54 0.22 3.93
C GLY A 61 9.10 -0.68 2.83
N PHE A 62 10.31 -0.42 2.36
CA PHE A 62 10.94 -1.30 1.36
C PHE A 62 11.13 -2.70 1.92
N GLU A 63 11.57 -2.79 3.18
CA GLU A 63 11.71 -4.08 3.84
C GLU A 63 10.38 -4.79 3.99
N VAL A 64 9.33 -4.07 4.39
CA VAL A 64 7.98 -4.63 4.50
C VAL A 64 7.53 -5.20 3.15
N CYS A 65 7.75 -4.45 2.08
CA CYS A 65 7.39 -4.89 0.73
C CYS A 65 8.13 -6.16 0.34
N ARG A 66 9.43 -6.24 0.61
CA ARG A 66 10.22 -7.46 0.34
C ARG A 66 9.67 -8.66 1.10
N LEU A 67 9.31 -8.47 2.37
CA LEU A 67 8.73 -9.55 3.17
C LEU A 67 7.38 -10.01 2.62
N ILE A 68 6.55 -9.07 2.17
CA ILE A 68 5.29 -9.40 1.51
C ILE A 68 5.55 -10.27 0.28
N LYS A 69 6.53 -9.90 -0.52
CA LYS A 69 6.83 -10.60 -1.78
C LYS A 69 7.53 -11.94 -1.58
N GLN A 70 8.14 -12.15 -0.41
CA GLN A 70 8.79 -13.43 -0.08
C GLN A 70 7.83 -14.47 0.47
N ASP A 71 6.66 -14.05 0.96
CA ASP A 71 5.66 -14.96 1.51
C ASP A 71 4.76 -15.49 0.39
N ALA A 72 4.68 -16.81 0.26
CA ALA A 72 3.88 -17.45 -0.80
C ALA A 72 2.41 -17.02 -0.78
N ARG A 73 1.88 -16.65 0.39
CA ARG A 73 0.48 -16.23 0.52
C ARG A 73 0.24 -14.81 0.00
N THR A 74 1.26 -13.96 -0.03
CA THR A 74 1.12 -12.54 -0.34
C THR A 74 1.98 -12.09 -1.53
N LYS A 75 2.77 -12.97 -2.12
CA LYS A 75 3.72 -12.58 -3.19
C LYS A 75 3.05 -11.97 -4.41
N THR A 76 1.78 -12.28 -4.68
CA THR A 76 1.05 -11.72 -5.82
C THR A 76 0.25 -10.48 -5.46
N LEU A 77 0.23 -10.10 -4.19
CA LEU A 77 -0.50 -8.94 -3.70
C LEU A 77 0.14 -7.65 -4.23
N PRO A 78 -0.62 -6.80 -4.95
CA PRO A 78 -0.04 -5.54 -5.44
C PRO A 78 0.28 -4.60 -4.27
N VAL A 79 1.48 -4.05 -4.29
CA VAL A 79 1.94 -3.06 -3.31
C VAL A 79 2.19 -1.74 -4.02
N ILE A 80 1.58 -0.67 -3.53
CA ILE A 80 1.77 0.69 -4.02
C ILE A 80 2.41 1.49 -2.90
N PHE A 81 3.58 2.09 -3.17
CA PHE A 81 4.15 3.04 -2.23
C PHE A 81 3.46 4.40 -2.34
N LEU A 82 3.11 4.98 -1.21
CA LEU A 82 2.51 6.31 -1.13
C LEU A 82 3.28 7.07 -0.07
N THR A 83 4.27 7.87 -0.48
CA THR A 83 5.29 8.36 0.43
C THR A 83 5.82 9.74 0.05
N ALA A 84 6.33 10.47 1.03
CA ALA A 84 7.05 11.72 0.82
C ALA A 84 8.50 11.49 0.39
N LYS A 85 9.02 10.25 0.53
CA LYS A 85 10.39 9.94 0.13
C LYS A 85 10.50 9.92 -1.39
N GLY A 86 11.16 10.94 -1.95
CA GLY A 86 11.30 11.09 -3.40
C GLY A 86 12.70 10.76 -3.90
N GLY A 87 12.90 10.97 -5.21
CA GLY A 87 14.20 10.78 -5.86
C GLY A 87 14.31 9.46 -6.60
N GLY A 88 15.25 9.43 -7.56
CA GLY A 88 15.42 8.26 -8.43
C GLY A 88 15.85 7.01 -7.70
N GLU A 89 16.70 7.15 -6.67
CA GLU A 89 17.16 5.98 -5.90
C GLU A 89 16.01 5.36 -5.10
N ALA A 90 15.15 6.18 -4.49
CA ALA A 90 13.99 5.68 -3.74
C ALA A 90 13.01 4.99 -4.67
N LEU A 91 12.76 5.57 -5.85
CA LEU A 91 11.89 4.98 -6.84
C LEU A 91 12.41 3.61 -7.29
N ALA A 92 13.70 3.54 -7.61
CA ALA A 92 14.34 2.29 -8.03
C ALA A 92 14.25 1.22 -6.92
N GLU A 93 14.54 1.60 -5.67
CA GLU A 93 14.45 0.67 -4.56
C GLU A 93 13.02 0.17 -4.35
N GLY A 94 12.03 1.05 -4.54
CA GLY A 94 10.62 0.66 -4.45
C GLY A 94 10.28 -0.45 -5.43
N PHE A 95 10.65 -0.28 -6.69
CA PHE A 95 10.37 -1.30 -7.70
C PHE A 95 11.20 -2.56 -7.48
N GLU A 96 12.45 -2.44 -7.05
CA GLU A 96 13.28 -3.59 -6.73
C GLU A 96 12.70 -4.41 -5.56
N SER A 97 12.02 -3.75 -4.61
CA SER A 97 11.38 -4.45 -3.49
C SER A 97 10.14 -5.22 -3.91
N GLY A 98 9.65 -5.01 -5.13
CA GLY A 98 8.53 -5.72 -5.70
C GLY A 98 7.24 -4.92 -5.84
N ALA A 99 7.29 -3.60 -5.59
CA ALA A 99 6.10 -2.75 -5.74
C ALA A 99 5.72 -2.58 -7.20
N VAL A 100 4.42 -2.38 -7.45
CA VAL A 100 3.90 -2.17 -8.81
C VAL A 100 3.76 -0.69 -9.15
N MET A 101 3.77 0.19 -8.15
CA MET A 101 3.61 1.63 -8.35
C MET A 101 4.21 2.41 -7.18
N TYR A 102 4.57 3.68 -7.45
CA TYR A 102 5.15 4.58 -6.47
C TYR A 102 4.51 5.95 -6.64
N ILE A 103 3.83 6.43 -5.60
CA ILE A 103 3.13 7.72 -5.62
C ILE A 103 3.76 8.66 -4.61
N ASN A 104 4.11 9.87 -5.03
CA ASN A 104 4.67 10.88 -4.14
C ASN A 104 3.57 11.65 -3.41
N LYS A 105 3.77 11.91 -2.13
CA LYS A 105 2.95 12.84 -1.37
C LYS A 105 3.43 14.27 -1.67
N PRO A 106 2.56 15.26 -1.71
CA PRO A 106 1.11 15.15 -1.55
C PRO A 106 0.44 14.58 -2.82
N PHE A 107 -0.70 13.95 -2.62
CA PHE A 107 -1.46 13.34 -3.72
C PHE A 107 -2.87 13.93 -3.77
N THR A 108 -3.54 13.78 -4.93
CA THR A 108 -4.95 14.12 -5.03
C THR A 108 -5.79 12.85 -4.89
N ALA A 109 -7.04 13.01 -4.46
CA ALA A 109 -7.97 11.90 -4.36
C ALA A 109 -8.15 11.21 -5.71
N ASN A 110 -8.26 11.99 -6.79
CA ASN A 110 -8.41 11.44 -8.14
C ASN A 110 -7.22 10.59 -8.56
N LYS A 111 -6.01 11.05 -8.28
CA LYS A 111 -4.79 10.30 -8.63
C LYS A 111 -4.73 8.99 -7.87
N LEU A 112 -5.00 9.04 -6.56
CA LEU A 112 -5.01 7.84 -5.73
C LEU A 112 -6.03 6.82 -6.25
N LEU A 113 -7.27 7.27 -6.49
CA LEU A 113 -8.34 6.40 -6.94
C LEU A 113 -8.06 5.81 -8.32
N THR A 114 -7.52 6.62 -9.24
CA THR A 114 -7.20 6.15 -10.59
C THR A 114 -6.17 5.02 -10.53
N ILE A 115 -5.12 5.20 -9.74
CA ILE A 115 -4.05 4.21 -9.63
C ILE A 115 -4.55 2.94 -8.92
N VAL A 116 -5.31 3.10 -7.84
CA VAL A 116 -5.88 1.96 -7.11
C VAL A 116 -6.77 1.13 -8.03
N ASN A 117 -7.68 1.78 -8.76
CA ASN A 117 -8.57 1.08 -9.68
C ASN A 117 -7.80 0.37 -10.77
N THR A 118 -6.80 1.03 -11.36
CA THR A 118 -5.97 0.44 -12.42
C THR A 118 -5.25 -0.81 -11.94
N MET A 119 -4.65 -0.75 -10.75
CA MET A 119 -3.91 -1.89 -10.21
C MET A 119 -4.81 -3.05 -9.85
N LEU A 120 -6.01 -2.78 -9.32
CA LEU A 120 -6.98 -3.83 -9.02
C LEU A 120 -7.51 -4.49 -10.27
N GLU A 121 -7.78 -3.73 -11.33
CA GLU A 121 -8.23 -4.27 -12.62
C GLU A 121 -7.16 -5.16 -13.25
N GLN A 122 -5.90 -4.75 -13.19
CA GLN A 122 -4.80 -5.55 -13.73
C GLN A 122 -4.64 -6.87 -12.97
N ALA A 123 -4.79 -6.84 -11.65
CA ALA A 123 -4.70 -8.06 -10.84
C ALA A 123 -5.83 -9.04 -11.17
N GLU A 124 -7.04 -8.54 -11.41
CA GLU A 124 -8.18 -9.37 -11.79
C GLU A 124 -8.03 -9.98 -13.17
N GLY A 125 -7.34 -9.28 -14.06
CA GLY A 125 -7.14 -9.72 -15.46
C GLY A 125 -6.12 -10.82 -15.63
N GLN A 126 -5.47 -11.24 -14.54
CA GLN A 126 -4.45 -12.31 -14.58
C GLN A 126 -4.97 -13.69 -14.09
#